data_b5265e30d05bd4264da5ac3d920af1b1
#
_entry.id   b5265e30d05bd4264da5ac3d920af1b1
#
_cell.length_a   1.000
_cell.length_b   1.000
_cell.length_c   1.000
_cell.angle_alpha   90.00
_cell.angle_beta   90.00
_cell.angle_gamma   90.00
#
_symmetry.space_group_name_H-M   'P 1'
#
loop_
_entity.id
_entity.type
_entity.pdbx_description
1 polymer ?
#
loop_
_entity_poly.entity_id
_entity_poly.type
_entity_poly.pdbx_seq_one_letter_code
_entity_poly.pdbx_strand_id
1 'polypeptide(L)'
;MSFYQKAERTQYWRVVIMACAAFIFNTTEFVPVALLTDIGQSFDMQSSDVGLMMTVYAWTVMIMSLPAMLATGDMERKGLLLKLFVIFIIGHIISVIAWNYWILLIARMCIAVAHSLFWAITASLVMRVAPKNKKTQAIGMLAIGTSLATILGLPLGRLVGQLVGWRITFAIIAVLALVVMVFIMRLLPNLPSKNAGSLSSLPILAKRPLLIGLYATTAIIVSAHFTAYTYIEPFMVQIGELDPNLATIILLVFGVSGITASVIFNRLYRFGPTQFISGAMILLAISLTFMLASASYTATMFTLAFIWGIGISCIGLALQMRVLQLAPDATDVASAIYSGIFNAGIGAGALFGNQIARHVGLEYIGFSGAALAMIALGIFVFFNFRYRAQNN
;
A
#
# COMPACT_ATOMS: atom_id res chain seq x y z
N MET A 1 29.78 -28.66 5.32
CA MET A 1 28.62 -28.11 4.53
C MET A 1 28.94 -28.33 3.08
N SER A 2 28.09 -29.06 2.32
CA SER A 2 28.33 -29.33 0.89
C SER A 2 28.20 -28.03 0.08
N PHE A 3 28.84 -27.98 -1.10
CA PHE A 3 28.73 -26.83 -2.02
C PHE A 3 27.25 -26.50 -2.37
N TYR A 4 26.41 -27.51 -2.53
CA TYR A 4 24.97 -27.36 -2.78
C TYR A 4 24.22 -26.70 -1.63
N GLN A 5 24.53 -27.05 -0.38
CA GLN A 5 23.91 -26.42 0.81
C GLN A 5 24.31 -24.93 0.94
N LYS A 6 25.57 -24.61 0.58
CA LYS A 6 26.03 -23.21 0.60
C LYS A 6 25.36 -22.38 -0.49
N ALA A 7 25.16 -22.93 -1.68
CA ALA A 7 24.49 -22.27 -2.80
C ALA A 7 23.00 -22.02 -2.48
N GLU A 8 22.29 -23.02 -1.92
CA GLU A 8 20.88 -22.90 -1.55
C GLU A 8 20.70 -21.86 -0.43
N ARG A 9 21.58 -21.85 0.57
CA ARG A 9 21.60 -20.85 1.64
C ARG A 9 21.77 -19.43 1.09
N THR A 10 22.64 -19.23 0.11
CA THR A 10 22.83 -17.92 -0.51
C THR A 10 21.56 -17.48 -1.26
N GLN A 11 20.88 -18.37 -1.97
CA GLN A 11 19.63 -18.07 -2.65
C GLN A 11 18.52 -17.70 -1.65
N TYR A 12 18.48 -18.37 -0.50
CA TYR A 12 17.53 -18.04 0.56
C TYR A 12 17.77 -16.62 1.11
N TRP A 13 19.02 -16.24 1.37
CA TRP A 13 19.35 -14.89 1.81
C TRP A 13 19.02 -13.82 0.78
N ARG A 14 19.08 -14.13 -0.51
CA ARG A 14 18.62 -13.22 -1.57
C ARG A 14 17.13 -12.92 -1.45
N VAL A 15 16.32 -13.91 -1.15
CA VAL A 15 14.88 -13.74 -0.93
C VAL A 15 14.61 -12.94 0.35
N VAL A 16 15.33 -13.23 1.43
CA VAL A 16 15.19 -12.49 2.69
C VAL A 16 15.48 -11.00 2.49
N ILE A 17 16.58 -10.65 1.80
CA ILE A 17 16.92 -9.24 1.60
C ILE A 17 15.91 -8.53 0.69
N MET A 18 15.30 -9.22 -0.26
CA MET A 18 14.20 -8.68 -1.08
C MET A 18 12.92 -8.47 -0.24
N ALA A 19 12.63 -9.35 0.73
CA ALA A 19 11.53 -9.15 1.68
C ALA A 19 11.80 -7.97 2.62
N CYS A 20 13.05 -7.77 3.08
CA CYS A 20 13.45 -6.57 3.82
C CYS A 20 13.31 -5.29 2.98
N ALA A 21 13.65 -5.35 1.69
CA ALA A 21 13.43 -4.24 0.77
C ALA A 21 11.93 -3.90 0.67
N ALA A 22 11.07 -4.90 0.49
CA ALA A 22 9.62 -4.71 0.45
C ALA A 22 9.08 -4.11 1.76
N PHE A 23 9.59 -4.57 2.91
CA PHE A 23 9.25 -3.98 4.22
C PHE A 23 9.56 -2.48 4.26
N ILE A 24 10.78 -2.07 3.84
CA ILE A 24 11.21 -0.66 3.89
C ILE A 24 10.38 0.20 2.94
N PHE A 25 10.19 -0.24 1.69
CA PHE A 25 9.42 0.51 0.70
C PHE A 25 7.96 0.69 1.14
N ASN A 26 7.33 -0.36 1.66
CA ASN A 26 5.95 -0.30 2.11
C ASN A 26 5.81 0.53 3.41
N THR A 27 6.76 0.41 4.34
CA THR A 27 6.79 1.25 5.56
C THR A 27 6.84 2.73 5.20
N THR A 28 7.71 3.13 4.28
CA THR A 28 7.85 4.52 3.83
C THR A 28 6.57 5.09 3.21
N GLU A 29 5.79 4.28 2.53
CA GLU A 29 4.54 4.72 1.93
C GLU A 29 3.57 5.24 2.98
N PHE A 30 3.40 4.51 4.09
CA PHE A 30 2.34 4.75 5.05
C PHE A 30 2.78 5.41 6.37
N VAL A 31 4.06 5.42 6.71
CA VAL A 31 4.57 6.08 7.93
C VAL A 31 4.09 7.52 8.09
N PRO A 32 4.01 8.37 7.04
CA PRO A 32 3.49 9.73 7.18
C PRO A 32 2.06 9.81 7.73
N VAL A 33 1.20 8.80 7.46
CA VAL A 33 -0.17 8.73 8.01
C VAL A 33 -0.16 8.76 9.54
N ALA A 34 0.83 8.13 10.15
CA ALA A 34 1.00 8.09 11.60
C ALA A 34 1.69 9.34 12.19
N LEU A 35 2.18 10.26 11.35
CA LEU A 35 3.00 11.42 11.72
C LEU A 35 2.39 12.76 11.23
N LEU A 36 1.16 12.77 10.73
CA LEU A 36 0.56 13.97 10.13
C LEU A 36 0.50 15.13 11.12
N THR A 37 0.14 14.87 12.37
CA THR A 37 0.07 15.89 13.42
C THR A 37 1.44 16.47 13.72
N ASP A 38 2.46 15.62 13.90
CA ASP A 38 3.83 16.05 14.22
C ASP A 38 4.46 16.85 13.08
N ILE A 39 4.21 16.44 11.83
CA ILE A 39 4.68 17.15 10.63
C ILE A 39 3.95 18.49 10.51
N GLY A 40 2.62 18.52 10.76
CA GLY A 40 1.81 19.72 10.73
C GLY A 40 2.31 20.76 11.72
N GLN A 41 2.54 20.36 12.96
CA GLN A 41 3.11 21.22 14.00
C GLN A 41 4.48 21.80 13.61
N SER A 42 5.32 21.01 12.93
CA SER A 42 6.66 21.46 12.50
C SER A 42 6.64 22.52 11.41
N PHE A 43 5.55 22.66 10.66
CA PHE A 43 5.42 23.60 9.53
C PHE A 43 4.29 24.60 9.72
N ASP A 44 3.69 24.69 10.91
CA ASP A 44 2.51 25.54 11.23
C ASP A 44 1.34 25.30 10.25
N MET A 45 1.09 24.01 9.94
CA MET A 45 0.04 23.57 9.00
C MET A 45 -0.97 22.67 9.69
N GLN A 46 -2.21 22.68 9.19
CA GLN A 46 -3.20 21.69 9.61
C GLN A 46 -2.82 20.29 9.13
N SER A 47 -3.10 19.26 9.93
CA SER A 47 -2.85 17.87 9.57
C SER A 47 -3.55 17.46 8.27
N SER A 48 -4.73 18.03 7.99
CA SER A 48 -5.46 17.84 6.73
C SER A 48 -4.66 18.30 5.52
N ASP A 49 -3.99 19.45 5.59
CA ASP A 49 -3.19 20.00 4.51
C ASP A 49 -1.89 19.21 4.31
N VAL A 50 -1.26 18.82 5.42
CA VAL A 50 -0.10 17.92 5.37
C VAL A 50 -0.45 16.59 4.71
N GLY A 51 -1.66 16.08 4.94
CA GLY A 51 -2.16 14.83 4.34
C GLY A 51 -2.16 14.82 2.81
N LEU A 52 -2.16 16.00 2.14
CA LEU A 52 -2.02 16.11 0.68
C LEU A 52 -0.71 15.49 0.15
N MET A 53 0.31 15.33 1.01
CA MET A 53 1.52 14.60 0.62
C MET A 53 1.22 13.15 0.21
N MET A 54 0.18 12.53 0.79
CA MET A 54 -0.25 11.17 0.41
C MET A 54 -0.83 11.16 -1.00
N THR A 55 -1.63 12.18 -1.35
CA THR A 55 -2.16 12.38 -2.71
C THR A 55 -1.03 12.50 -3.72
N VAL A 56 -0.10 13.41 -3.48
CA VAL A 56 1.02 13.69 -4.39
C VAL A 56 1.90 12.44 -4.55
N TYR A 57 2.18 11.75 -3.46
CA TYR A 57 2.95 10.50 -3.47
C TYR A 57 2.26 9.43 -4.33
N ALA A 58 1.01 9.11 -4.02
CA ALA A 58 0.27 8.04 -4.68
C ALA A 58 0.03 8.34 -6.17
N TRP A 59 -0.28 9.59 -6.53
CA TRP A 59 -0.44 9.97 -7.92
C TRP A 59 0.88 10.01 -8.68
N THR A 60 1.99 10.35 -8.02
CA THR A 60 3.33 10.19 -8.61
C THR A 60 3.61 8.71 -8.92
N VAL A 61 3.30 7.80 -7.98
CA VAL A 61 3.41 6.35 -8.21
C VAL A 61 2.55 5.92 -9.39
N MET A 62 1.27 6.33 -9.41
CA MET A 62 0.33 6.01 -10.50
C MET A 62 0.86 6.46 -11.86
N ILE A 63 1.25 7.74 -11.98
CA ILE A 63 1.68 8.35 -13.25
C ILE A 63 3.00 7.74 -13.72
N MET A 64 3.93 7.48 -12.80
CA MET A 64 5.27 7.01 -13.13
C MET A 64 5.35 5.50 -13.36
N SER A 65 4.41 4.69 -12.87
CA SER A 65 4.49 3.23 -12.93
C SER A 65 4.67 2.70 -14.36
N LEU A 66 3.83 3.10 -15.29
CA LEU A 66 3.89 2.63 -16.67
C LEU A 66 5.01 3.30 -17.48
N PRO A 67 5.17 4.63 -17.53
CA PRO A 67 6.25 5.28 -18.28
C PRO A 67 7.63 4.87 -17.80
N ALA A 68 7.86 4.79 -16.50
CA ALA A 68 9.14 4.41 -15.93
C ALA A 68 9.46 2.93 -16.19
N MET A 69 8.45 2.03 -16.15
CA MET A 69 8.63 0.63 -16.52
C MET A 69 9.05 0.49 -17.98
N LEU A 70 8.44 1.25 -18.88
CA LEU A 70 8.79 1.24 -20.31
C LEU A 70 10.21 1.79 -20.55
N ALA A 71 10.54 2.93 -19.94
CA ALA A 71 11.85 3.57 -20.09
C ALA A 71 13.00 2.71 -19.53
N THR A 72 12.72 1.79 -18.60
CA THR A 72 13.73 0.93 -17.95
C THR A 72 13.62 -0.54 -18.36
N GLY A 73 12.78 -0.84 -19.37
CA GLY A 73 12.48 -2.20 -19.81
C GLY A 73 13.72 -3.05 -20.11
N ASP A 74 14.71 -2.48 -20.79
CA ASP A 74 15.95 -3.16 -21.21
C ASP A 74 17.06 -3.15 -20.15
N MET A 75 16.88 -2.42 -19.04
CA MET A 75 17.93 -2.29 -18.03
C MET A 75 18.14 -3.60 -17.25
N GLU A 76 19.42 -3.89 -16.94
CA GLU A 76 19.78 -4.98 -16.03
C GLU A 76 19.15 -4.75 -14.64
N ARG A 77 18.46 -5.77 -14.12
CA ARG A 77 17.54 -5.62 -12.99
C ARG A 77 18.21 -5.34 -11.64
N LYS A 78 19.42 -5.88 -11.39
CA LYS A 78 20.17 -5.54 -10.18
C LYS A 78 20.63 -4.08 -10.24
N GLY A 79 21.19 -3.63 -11.36
CA GLY A 79 21.61 -2.25 -11.54
C GLY A 79 20.44 -1.27 -11.43
N LEU A 80 19.29 -1.61 -12.02
CA LEU A 80 18.07 -0.82 -11.85
C LEU A 80 17.67 -0.74 -10.39
N LEU A 81 17.56 -1.88 -9.69
CA LEU A 81 17.19 -1.91 -8.27
C LEU A 81 18.12 -1.05 -7.41
N LEU A 82 19.43 -1.09 -7.64
CA LEU A 82 20.39 -0.25 -6.92
C LEU A 82 20.16 1.25 -7.19
N LYS A 83 19.87 1.64 -8.42
CA LYS A 83 19.52 3.03 -8.76
C LYS A 83 18.23 3.47 -8.03
N LEU A 84 17.23 2.59 -7.93
CA LEU A 84 16.00 2.87 -7.17
C LEU A 84 16.31 3.10 -5.69
N PHE A 85 17.19 2.29 -5.07
CA PHE A 85 17.62 2.50 -3.70
C PHE A 85 18.36 3.83 -3.51
N VAL A 86 19.22 4.22 -4.47
CA VAL A 86 19.90 5.52 -4.43
C VAL A 86 18.89 6.68 -4.46
N ILE A 87 17.92 6.65 -5.39
CA ILE A 87 16.87 7.68 -5.47
C ILE A 87 16.04 7.71 -4.17
N PHE A 88 15.69 6.54 -3.64
CA PHE A 88 14.93 6.38 -2.40
C PHE A 88 15.68 6.99 -1.19
N ILE A 89 16.97 6.68 -1.04
CA ILE A 89 17.82 7.22 0.04
C ILE A 89 17.98 8.73 -0.10
N ILE A 90 18.21 9.25 -1.31
CA ILE A 90 18.29 10.70 -1.55
C ILE A 90 16.97 11.38 -1.15
N GLY A 91 15.83 10.82 -1.54
CA GLY A 91 14.52 11.34 -1.14
C GLY A 91 14.33 11.38 0.38
N HIS A 92 14.81 10.36 1.11
CA HIS A 92 14.77 10.36 2.57
C HIS A 92 15.73 11.40 3.19
N ILE A 93 16.93 11.55 2.65
CA ILE A 93 17.87 12.60 3.09
C ILE A 93 17.24 13.99 2.90
N ILE A 94 16.62 14.25 1.74
CA ILE A 94 15.91 15.52 1.50
C ILE A 94 14.75 15.68 2.51
N SER A 95 14.03 14.61 2.84
CA SER A 95 12.96 14.66 3.86
C SER A 95 13.51 15.04 5.24
N VAL A 96 14.67 14.53 5.63
CA VAL A 96 15.32 14.84 6.92
C VAL A 96 15.69 16.32 7.03
N ILE A 97 16.25 16.90 5.96
CA ILE A 97 16.71 18.29 5.93
C ILE A 97 15.62 19.27 5.46
N ALA A 98 14.40 18.82 5.22
CA ALA A 98 13.33 19.67 4.73
C ALA A 98 13.01 20.80 5.71
N TRP A 99 13.26 22.05 5.27
CA TRP A 99 13.00 23.26 6.05
C TRP A 99 11.62 23.85 5.82
N ASN A 100 10.88 23.35 4.81
CA ASN A 100 9.49 23.68 4.57
C ASN A 100 8.76 22.47 3.95
N TYR A 101 7.42 22.56 3.92
CA TYR A 101 6.57 21.50 3.42
C TYR A 101 6.80 21.17 1.92
N TRP A 102 7.10 22.17 1.08
CA TRP A 102 7.31 21.96 -0.35
C TRP A 102 8.55 21.11 -0.64
N ILE A 103 9.63 21.31 0.13
CA ILE A 103 10.83 20.47 0.02
C ILE A 103 10.53 19.05 0.47
N LEU A 104 9.74 18.87 1.55
CA LEU A 104 9.28 17.55 1.96
C LEU A 104 8.44 16.90 0.85
N LEU A 105 7.57 17.66 0.18
CA LEU A 105 6.73 17.15 -0.91
C LEU A 105 7.57 16.68 -2.11
N ILE A 106 8.59 17.46 -2.52
CA ILE A 106 9.54 17.06 -3.57
C ILE A 106 10.29 15.79 -3.18
N ALA A 107 10.74 15.70 -1.93
CA ALA A 107 11.38 14.49 -1.40
C ALA A 107 10.46 13.27 -1.52
N ARG A 108 9.17 13.42 -1.18
CA ARG A 108 8.15 12.36 -1.31
C ARG A 108 7.93 11.95 -2.76
N MET A 109 7.92 12.90 -3.70
CA MET A 109 7.84 12.59 -5.14
C MET A 109 9.05 11.78 -5.63
N CYS A 110 10.28 12.13 -5.20
CA CYS A 110 11.48 11.34 -5.51
C CYS A 110 11.36 9.90 -5.00
N ILE A 111 10.89 9.72 -3.77
CA ILE A 111 10.67 8.40 -3.18
C ILE A 111 9.58 7.63 -3.96
N ALA A 112 8.50 8.30 -4.36
CA ALA A 112 7.40 7.70 -5.13
C ALA A 112 7.84 7.17 -6.50
N VAL A 113 8.74 7.87 -7.19
CA VAL A 113 9.35 7.39 -8.45
C VAL A 113 10.11 6.08 -8.23
N ALA A 114 10.93 6.00 -7.19
CA ALA A 114 11.62 4.75 -6.86
C ALA A 114 10.64 3.64 -6.49
N HIS A 115 9.60 3.95 -5.73
CA HIS A 115 8.56 3.02 -5.30
C HIS A 115 7.76 2.43 -6.47
N SER A 116 7.40 3.25 -7.45
CA SER A 116 6.62 2.81 -8.62
C SER A 116 7.33 1.72 -9.42
N LEU A 117 8.64 1.85 -9.63
CA LEU A 117 9.45 0.86 -10.33
C LEU A 117 9.80 -0.34 -9.45
N PHE A 118 10.03 -0.12 -8.16
CA PHE A 118 10.33 -1.20 -7.23
C PHE A 118 9.28 -2.32 -7.30
N TRP A 119 8.00 -1.97 -7.17
CA TRP A 119 6.93 -2.96 -7.22
C TRP A 119 6.74 -3.60 -8.59
N ALA A 120 7.01 -2.86 -9.68
CA ALA A 120 6.93 -3.41 -11.04
C ALA A 120 7.91 -4.58 -11.27
N ILE A 121 9.09 -4.57 -10.62
CA ILE A 121 10.14 -5.55 -10.86
C ILE A 121 10.35 -6.56 -9.74
N THR A 122 9.92 -6.27 -8.51
CA THR A 122 10.31 -7.03 -7.31
C THR A 122 9.81 -8.46 -7.31
N ALA A 123 8.54 -8.71 -7.67
CA ALA A 123 7.99 -10.06 -7.67
C ALA A 123 8.72 -10.99 -8.66
N SER A 124 8.99 -10.50 -9.86
CA SER A 124 9.74 -11.25 -10.86
C SER A 124 11.19 -11.51 -10.44
N LEU A 125 11.84 -10.53 -9.79
CA LEU A 125 13.20 -10.68 -9.27
C LEU A 125 13.26 -11.73 -8.17
N VAL A 126 12.34 -11.71 -7.22
CA VAL A 126 12.26 -12.69 -6.12
C VAL A 126 12.14 -14.10 -6.68
N MET A 127 11.27 -14.32 -7.65
CA MET A 127 11.13 -15.64 -8.30
C MET A 127 12.40 -16.11 -9.02
N ARG A 128 13.19 -15.18 -9.58
CA ARG A 128 14.43 -15.50 -10.31
C ARG A 128 15.61 -15.82 -9.39
N VAL A 129 15.67 -15.23 -8.20
CA VAL A 129 16.75 -15.46 -7.22
C VAL A 129 16.45 -16.59 -6.24
N ALA A 130 15.22 -17.04 -6.17
CA ALA A 130 14.77 -18.12 -5.30
C ALA A 130 15.35 -19.49 -5.70
N PRO A 131 15.51 -20.44 -4.75
CA PRO A 131 15.80 -21.82 -5.06
C PRO A 131 14.75 -22.42 -6.01
N LYS A 132 15.17 -23.27 -6.95
CA LYS A 132 14.33 -23.79 -8.05
C LYS A 132 12.97 -24.35 -7.58
N ASN A 133 12.93 -25.01 -6.45
CA ASN A 133 11.72 -25.69 -5.93
C ASN A 133 10.98 -24.87 -4.84
N LYS A 134 11.40 -23.60 -4.57
CA LYS A 134 10.87 -22.78 -3.48
C LYS A 134 10.34 -21.41 -3.92
N LYS A 135 9.97 -21.28 -5.20
CA LYS A 135 9.47 -20.00 -5.76
C LYS A 135 8.22 -19.50 -5.05
N THR A 136 7.27 -20.39 -4.74
CA THR A 136 6.05 -20.04 -3.98
C THR A 136 6.39 -19.55 -2.57
N GLN A 137 7.35 -20.20 -1.88
CA GLN A 137 7.82 -19.75 -0.56
C GLN A 137 8.50 -18.38 -0.66
N ALA A 138 9.24 -18.10 -1.73
CA ALA A 138 9.89 -16.82 -1.93
C ALA A 138 8.88 -15.66 -2.11
N ILE A 139 7.81 -15.88 -2.86
CA ILE A 139 6.69 -14.93 -2.95
C ILE A 139 5.99 -14.77 -1.58
N GLY A 140 5.79 -15.86 -0.85
CA GLY A 140 5.27 -15.81 0.52
C GLY A 140 6.14 -14.98 1.47
N MET A 141 7.47 -15.08 1.36
CA MET A 141 8.39 -14.25 2.15
C MET A 141 8.31 -12.77 1.77
N LEU A 142 8.15 -12.45 0.48
CA LEU A 142 7.90 -11.07 0.04
C LEU A 142 6.60 -10.53 0.66
N ALA A 143 5.53 -11.33 0.64
CA ALA A 143 4.26 -10.97 1.26
C ALA A 143 4.37 -10.79 2.79
N ILE A 144 5.19 -11.59 3.47
CA ILE A 144 5.50 -11.38 4.89
C ILE A 144 6.19 -10.03 5.09
N GLY A 145 7.16 -9.66 4.25
CA GLY A 145 7.81 -8.35 4.32
C GLY A 145 6.81 -7.19 4.23
N THR A 146 5.88 -7.24 3.28
CA THR A 146 4.83 -6.22 3.13
C THR A 146 3.86 -6.22 4.32
N SER A 147 3.44 -7.37 4.80
CA SER A 147 2.54 -7.47 5.96
C SER A 147 3.20 -6.94 7.23
N LEU A 148 4.49 -7.25 7.45
CA LEU A 148 5.23 -6.71 8.58
C LEU A 148 5.36 -5.19 8.51
N ALA A 149 5.46 -4.59 7.33
CA ALA A 149 5.46 -3.15 7.18
C ALA A 149 4.14 -2.51 7.62
N THR A 150 3.02 -3.14 7.29
CA THR A 150 1.70 -2.68 7.73
C THR A 150 1.52 -2.85 9.24
N ILE A 151 1.98 -3.98 9.80
CA ILE A 151 1.81 -4.31 11.22
C ILE A 151 2.76 -3.51 12.11
N LEU A 152 4.03 -3.40 11.72
CA LEU A 152 5.09 -2.81 12.55
C LEU A 152 5.55 -1.45 12.05
N GLY A 153 5.53 -1.22 10.73
CA GLY A 153 6.10 -0.02 10.12
C GLY A 153 5.43 1.26 10.58
N LEU A 154 4.09 1.32 10.54
CA LEU A 154 3.34 2.47 11.01
C LEU A 154 3.52 2.72 12.51
N PRO A 155 3.21 1.74 13.39
CA PRO A 155 3.33 1.96 14.84
C PRO A 155 4.76 2.26 15.28
N LEU A 156 5.77 1.58 14.73
CA LEU A 156 7.18 1.87 15.04
C LEU A 156 7.59 3.25 14.51
N GLY A 157 7.13 3.61 13.31
CA GLY A 157 7.38 4.94 12.74
C GLY A 157 6.79 6.04 13.61
N ARG A 158 5.55 5.84 14.12
CA ARG A 158 4.92 6.76 15.07
C ARG A 158 5.68 6.83 16.40
N LEU A 159 6.00 5.68 17.00
CA LEU A 159 6.74 5.62 18.26
C LEU A 159 8.07 6.37 18.16
N VAL A 160 8.86 6.12 17.12
CA VAL A 160 10.11 6.82 16.86
C VAL A 160 9.85 8.32 16.65
N GLY A 161 8.84 8.67 15.86
CA GLY A 161 8.48 10.06 15.60
C GLY A 161 8.12 10.85 16.87
N GLN A 162 7.40 10.22 17.78
CA GLN A 162 7.05 10.84 19.08
C GLN A 162 8.25 10.96 20.02
N LEU A 163 9.16 9.98 20.03
CA LEU A 163 10.31 9.98 20.94
C LEU A 163 11.44 10.92 20.49
N VAL A 164 11.72 10.95 19.19
CA VAL A 164 12.92 11.65 18.65
C VAL A 164 12.60 12.54 17.44
N GLY A 165 11.35 12.67 17.06
CA GLY A 165 10.88 13.51 15.96
C GLY A 165 10.77 12.80 14.62
N TRP A 166 9.83 13.25 13.78
CA TRP A 166 9.51 12.65 12.49
C TRP A 166 10.69 12.65 11.49
N ARG A 167 11.58 13.65 11.55
CA ARG A 167 12.78 13.71 10.71
C ARG A 167 13.71 12.54 10.98
N ILE A 168 13.88 12.17 12.24
CA ILE A 168 14.73 11.02 12.63
C ILE A 168 14.09 9.71 12.17
N THR A 169 12.77 9.61 12.14
CA THR A 169 12.09 8.44 11.55
C THR A 169 12.50 8.25 10.08
N PHE A 170 12.48 9.31 9.27
CA PHE A 170 12.95 9.23 7.89
C PHE A 170 14.45 8.95 7.77
N ALA A 171 15.27 9.47 8.70
CA ALA A 171 16.70 9.15 8.74
C ALA A 171 16.95 7.66 9.01
N ILE A 172 16.23 7.06 9.94
CA ILE A 172 16.31 5.62 10.24
C ILE A 172 15.93 4.80 9.00
N ILE A 173 14.87 5.17 8.29
CA ILE A 173 14.46 4.48 7.05
C ILE A 173 15.59 4.60 5.99
N ALA A 174 16.22 5.77 5.85
CA ALA A 174 17.36 5.95 4.93
C ALA A 174 18.52 5.04 5.27
N VAL A 175 18.88 4.92 6.56
CA VAL A 175 19.96 4.04 7.04
C VAL A 175 19.62 2.57 6.79
N LEU A 176 18.41 2.14 7.10
CA LEU A 176 17.94 0.77 6.82
C LEU A 176 17.96 0.47 5.32
N ALA A 177 17.54 1.43 4.49
CA ALA A 177 17.60 1.28 3.02
C ALA A 177 19.05 1.17 2.53
N LEU A 178 19.98 1.94 3.09
CA LEU A 178 21.40 1.84 2.77
C LEU A 178 21.98 0.47 3.14
N VAL A 179 21.64 -0.05 4.32
CA VAL A 179 22.06 -1.39 4.77
C VAL A 179 21.53 -2.45 3.78
N VAL A 180 20.24 -2.41 3.45
CA VAL A 180 19.64 -3.34 2.50
C VAL A 180 20.27 -3.21 1.12
N MET A 181 20.53 -2.01 0.62
CA MET A 181 21.23 -1.76 -0.64
C MET A 181 22.61 -2.41 -0.67
N VAL A 182 23.40 -2.31 0.40
CA VAL A 182 24.72 -2.95 0.51
C VAL A 182 24.60 -4.47 0.43
N PHE A 183 23.62 -5.07 1.09
CA PHE A 183 23.37 -6.51 0.97
C PHE A 183 22.90 -6.92 -0.43
N ILE A 184 22.06 -6.11 -1.10
CA ILE A 184 21.66 -6.32 -2.50
C ILE A 184 22.89 -6.32 -3.40
N MET A 185 23.79 -5.34 -3.26
CA MET A 185 25.03 -5.28 -4.04
C MET A 185 25.87 -6.55 -3.89
N ARG A 186 25.95 -7.10 -2.67
CA ARG A 186 26.79 -8.28 -2.38
C ARG A 186 26.13 -9.61 -2.74
N LEU A 187 24.83 -9.73 -2.57
CA LEU A 187 24.12 -11.02 -2.65
C LEU A 187 23.47 -11.27 -4.00
N LEU A 188 22.91 -10.25 -4.67
CA LEU A 188 22.22 -10.45 -5.93
C LEU A 188 23.24 -10.62 -7.07
N PRO A 189 23.04 -11.62 -7.95
CA PRO A 189 23.78 -11.73 -9.19
C PRO A 189 23.31 -10.70 -10.21
N ASN A 190 24.05 -10.50 -11.27
CA ASN A 190 23.56 -9.75 -12.44
C ASN A 190 22.37 -10.47 -13.06
N LEU A 191 21.31 -9.74 -13.31
CA LEU A 191 20.01 -10.26 -13.75
C LEU A 191 19.56 -9.49 -15.01
N PRO A 192 19.86 -10.00 -16.22
CA PRO A 192 19.43 -9.34 -17.45
C PRO A 192 17.90 -9.19 -17.48
N SER A 193 17.40 -8.16 -18.16
CA SER A 193 15.95 -7.99 -18.34
C SER A 193 15.37 -9.19 -19.09
N LYS A 194 14.24 -9.70 -18.61
CA LYS A 194 13.44 -10.74 -19.27
C LYS A 194 11.98 -10.37 -19.14
N ASN A 195 11.23 -10.40 -20.24
CA ASN A 195 9.78 -10.16 -20.27
C ASN A 195 9.38 -8.80 -19.65
N ALA A 196 9.79 -7.73 -20.29
CA ALA A 196 9.48 -6.35 -19.86
C ALA A 196 7.98 -6.00 -19.92
N GLY A 197 7.11 -6.94 -20.30
CA GLY A 197 5.68 -6.75 -20.47
C GLY A 197 5.34 -6.16 -21.85
N SER A 198 4.11 -6.37 -22.32
CA SER A 198 3.64 -5.88 -23.62
C SER A 198 2.44 -4.96 -23.46
N LEU A 199 2.50 -3.79 -24.08
CA LEU A 199 1.37 -2.84 -24.17
C LEU A 199 0.28 -3.32 -25.14
N SER A 200 0.55 -4.33 -25.98
CA SER A 200 -0.42 -4.86 -26.96
C SER A 200 -1.65 -5.51 -26.30
N SER A 201 -1.55 -5.89 -25.02
CA SER A 201 -2.69 -6.45 -24.28
C SER A 201 -3.69 -5.40 -23.81
N LEU A 202 -3.33 -4.10 -23.76
CA LEU A 202 -4.21 -3.03 -23.24
C LEU A 202 -5.55 -2.95 -23.98
N PRO A 203 -5.60 -2.92 -25.33
CA PRO A 203 -6.87 -2.86 -26.07
C PRO A 203 -7.77 -4.08 -25.82
N ILE A 204 -7.18 -5.24 -25.53
CA ILE A 204 -7.92 -6.48 -25.26
C ILE A 204 -8.58 -6.42 -23.86
N LEU A 205 -7.81 -5.99 -22.87
CA LEU A 205 -8.29 -5.84 -21.50
C LEU A 205 -9.39 -4.76 -21.39
N ALA A 206 -9.28 -3.67 -22.13
CA ALA A 206 -10.27 -2.61 -22.17
C ALA A 206 -11.65 -3.05 -22.72
N LYS A 207 -11.72 -4.18 -23.40
CA LYS A 207 -12.98 -4.76 -23.90
C LYS A 207 -13.66 -5.74 -22.92
N ARG A 208 -13.09 -5.94 -21.73
CA ARG A 208 -13.64 -6.84 -20.69
C ARG A 208 -14.48 -6.07 -19.68
N PRO A 209 -15.81 -6.05 -19.77
CA PRO A 209 -16.64 -5.18 -18.92
C PRO A 209 -16.53 -5.51 -17.43
N LEU A 210 -16.43 -6.80 -17.06
CA LEU A 210 -16.22 -7.18 -15.65
C LEU A 210 -14.91 -6.67 -15.09
N LEU A 211 -13.84 -6.69 -15.89
CA LEU A 211 -12.53 -6.15 -15.48
C LEU A 211 -12.58 -4.64 -15.32
N ILE A 212 -13.24 -3.93 -16.25
CA ILE A 212 -13.44 -2.48 -16.15
C ILE A 212 -14.30 -2.13 -14.93
N GLY A 213 -15.38 -2.86 -14.67
CA GLY A 213 -16.19 -2.70 -13.46
C GLY A 213 -15.39 -2.93 -12.18
N LEU A 214 -14.49 -3.92 -12.19
CA LEU A 214 -13.59 -4.20 -11.08
C LEU A 214 -12.58 -3.06 -10.84
N TYR A 215 -12.01 -2.50 -11.90
CA TYR A 215 -11.10 -1.34 -11.82
C TYR A 215 -11.82 -0.10 -11.30
N ALA A 216 -13.02 0.20 -11.79
CA ALA A 216 -13.84 1.30 -11.27
C ALA A 216 -14.19 1.11 -9.78
N THR A 217 -14.59 -0.11 -9.41
CA THR A 217 -14.83 -0.48 -8.02
C THR A 217 -13.58 -0.27 -7.17
N THR A 218 -12.41 -0.72 -7.66
CA THR A 218 -11.12 -0.56 -6.95
C THR A 218 -10.82 0.92 -6.71
N ALA A 219 -10.91 1.76 -7.74
CA ALA A 219 -10.66 3.19 -7.60
C ALA A 219 -11.50 3.81 -6.47
N ILE A 220 -12.80 3.52 -6.45
CA ILE A 220 -13.73 4.16 -5.52
C ILE A 220 -13.63 3.55 -4.12
N ILE A 221 -13.50 2.22 -3.97
CA ILE A 221 -13.41 1.60 -2.63
C ILE A 221 -12.10 1.93 -1.92
N VAL A 222 -11.01 2.04 -2.67
CA VAL A 222 -9.73 2.49 -2.13
C VAL A 222 -9.81 3.96 -1.75
N SER A 223 -10.44 4.81 -2.58
CA SER A 223 -10.70 6.21 -2.19
C SER A 223 -11.55 6.31 -0.93
N ALA A 224 -12.60 5.50 -0.80
CA ALA A 224 -13.43 5.41 0.40
C ALA A 224 -12.62 5.14 1.67
N HIS A 225 -11.76 4.12 1.60
CA HIS A 225 -10.88 3.75 2.69
C HIS A 225 -9.91 4.89 3.04
N PHE A 226 -9.18 5.44 2.06
CA PHE A 226 -8.15 6.45 2.29
C PHE A 226 -8.70 7.83 2.62
N THR A 227 -9.98 8.12 2.36
CA THR A 227 -10.67 9.32 2.85
C THR A 227 -10.61 9.39 4.39
N ALA A 228 -10.78 8.27 5.06
CA ALA A 228 -10.72 8.19 6.52
C ALA A 228 -9.33 7.77 7.02
N TYR A 229 -8.71 6.77 6.39
CA TYR A 229 -7.45 6.19 6.87
C TYR A 229 -6.28 7.16 6.83
N THR A 230 -6.21 8.03 5.83
CA THR A 230 -5.14 9.06 5.75
C THR A 230 -5.15 9.98 6.98
N TYR A 231 -6.32 10.23 7.54
CA TYR A 231 -6.50 11.14 8.68
C TYR A 231 -6.89 10.43 9.97
N ILE A 232 -6.68 9.11 10.06
CA ILE A 232 -7.04 8.30 11.23
C ILE A 232 -6.30 8.76 12.49
N GLU A 233 -5.02 9.13 12.37
CA GLU A 233 -4.22 9.62 13.49
C GLU A 233 -4.74 10.96 14.02
N PRO A 234 -4.84 12.04 13.21
CA PRO A 234 -5.42 13.29 13.69
C PRO A 234 -6.87 13.13 14.17
N PHE A 235 -7.67 12.25 13.58
CA PHE A 235 -9.02 11.95 14.06
C PHE A 235 -9.00 11.37 15.48
N MET A 236 -8.15 10.36 15.73
CA MET A 236 -8.03 9.77 17.05
C MET A 236 -7.57 10.77 18.12
N VAL A 237 -6.58 11.62 17.76
CA VAL A 237 -5.99 12.57 18.71
C VAL A 237 -6.87 13.81 18.91
N GLN A 238 -7.46 14.37 17.85
CA GLN A 238 -8.17 15.66 17.91
C GLN A 238 -9.67 15.49 18.18
N ILE A 239 -10.32 14.46 17.64
CA ILE A 239 -11.76 14.23 17.79
C ILE A 239 -12.01 13.20 18.89
N GLY A 240 -11.23 12.12 18.94
CA GLY A 240 -11.34 11.09 19.95
C GLY A 240 -10.68 11.46 21.29
N GLU A 241 -9.87 12.52 21.32
CA GLU A 241 -9.08 12.96 22.48
C GLU A 241 -8.25 11.81 23.10
N LEU A 242 -7.86 10.85 22.23
CA LEU A 242 -7.10 9.68 22.68
C LEU A 242 -5.64 10.07 22.92
N ASP A 243 -5.06 9.45 23.96
CA ASP A 243 -3.62 9.54 24.18
C ASP A 243 -2.85 9.07 22.93
N PRO A 244 -1.80 9.78 22.49
CA PRO A 244 -1.01 9.42 21.33
C PRO A 244 -0.45 7.99 21.35
N ASN A 245 -0.13 7.43 22.55
CA ASN A 245 0.32 6.05 22.67
C ASN A 245 -0.82 5.06 22.37
N LEU A 246 -2.04 5.36 22.80
CA LEU A 246 -3.22 4.56 22.46
C LEU A 246 -3.49 4.58 20.95
N ALA A 247 -3.37 5.74 20.30
CA ALA A 247 -3.47 5.84 18.85
C ALA A 247 -2.44 4.94 18.16
N THR A 248 -1.20 4.88 18.65
CA THR A 248 -0.16 3.98 18.16
C THR A 248 -0.55 2.51 18.27
N ILE A 249 -1.11 2.10 19.42
CA ILE A 249 -1.54 0.71 19.63
C ILE A 249 -2.75 0.37 18.75
N ILE A 250 -3.67 1.31 18.53
CA ILE A 250 -4.80 1.12 17.62
C ILE A 250 -4.31 0.89 16.17
N LEU A 251 -3.30 1.64 15.71
CA LEU A 251 -2.69 1.42 14.40
C LEU A 251 -2.00 0.04 14.31
N LEU A 252 -1.38 -0.43 15.40
CA LEU A 252 -0.84 -1.78 15.47
C LEU A 252 -1.94 -2.84 15.33
N VAL A 253 -3.04 -2.69 16.05
CA VAL A 253 -4.20 -3.59 15.98
C VAL A 253 -4.81 -3.61 14.59
N PHE A 254 -4.91 -2.44 13.94
CA PHE A 254 -5.31 -2.34 12.55
C PHE A 254 -4.39 -3.15 11.63
N GLY A 255 -3.07 -3.05 11.79
CA GLY A 255 -2.11 -3.83 11.02
C GLY A 255 -2.25 -5.35 11.25
N VAL A 256 -2.35 -5.79 12.51
CA VAL A 256 -2.52 -7.21 12.89
C VAL A 256 -3.80 -7.80 12.30
N SER A 257 -4.85 -7.02 12.14
CA SER A 257 -6.12 -7.47 11.54
C SER A 257 -5.94 -8.06 10.13
N GLY A 258 -4.90 -7.63 9.38
CA GLY A 258 -4.55 -8.16 8.06
C GLY A 258 -4.20 -9.66 8.09
N ILE A 259 -3.61 -10.17 9.19
CA ILE A 259 -3.36 -11.61 9.37
C ILE A 259 -4.69 -12.36 9.45
N THR A 260 -5.61 -11.85 10.27
CA THR A 260 -6.96 -12.43 10.40
C THR A 260 -7.71 -12.40 9.07
N ALA A 261 -7.62 -11.28 8.34
CA ALA A 261 -8.19 -11.15 7.01
C ALA A 261 -7.65 -12.19 6.02
N SER A 262 -6.34 -12.47 6.03
CA SER A 262 -5.75 -13.51 5.19
C SER A 262 -6.31 -14.89 5.49
N VAL A 263 -6.51 -15.24 6.77
CA VAL A 263 -7.13 -16.51 7.17
C VAL A 263 -8.57 -16.59 6.70
N ILE A 264 -9.35 -15.52 6.88
CA ILE A 264 -10.75 -15.42 6.44
C ILE A 264 -10.83 -15.55 4.90
N PHE A 265 -9.98 -14.83 4.17
CA PHE A 265 -9.90 -14.91 2.71
C PHE A 265 -9.63 -16.34 2.24
N ASN A 266 -8.60 -17.01 2.78
CA ASN A 266 -8.23 -18.36 2.38
C ASN A 266 -9.34 -19.40 2.65
N ARG A 267 -10.14 -19.19 3.69
CA ARG A 267 -11.24 -20.11 4.03
C ARG A 267 -12.52 -19.83 3.26
N LEU A 268 -12.90 -18.57 3.08
CA LEU A 268 -14.25 -18.20 2.64
C LEU A 268 -14.33 -17.77 1.17
N TYR A 269 -13.26 -17.17 0.59
CA TYR A 269 -13.30 -16.63 -0.77
C TYR A 269 -13.75 -17.66 -1.82
N ARG A 270 -13.32 -18.91 -1.68
CA ARG A 270 -13.62 -20.01 -2.62
C ARG A 270 -15.11 -20.37 -2.73
N PHE A 271 -15.92 -20.08 -1.70
CA PHE A 271 -17.34 -20.44 -1.68
C PHE A 271 -18.23 -19.45 -2.43
N GLY A 272 -17.75 -18.23 -2.66
CA GLY A 272 -18.48 -17.22 -3.41
C GLY A 272 -17.69 -15.93 -3.50
N PRO A 273 -16.83 -15.76 -4.53
CA PRO A 273 -16.00 -14.57 -4.67
C PRO A 273 -16.77 -13.25 -4.67
N THR A 274 -17.93 -13.21 -5.37
CA THR A 274 -18.77 -12.01 -5.45
C THR A 274 -19.38 -11.67 -4.08
N GLN A 275 -19.93 -12.68 -3.38
CA GLN A 275 -20.51 -12.50 -2.04
C GLN A 275 -19.45 -12.09 -1.03
N PHE A 276 -18.25 -12.69 -1.11
CA PHE A 276 -17.13 -12.35 -0.25
C PHE A 276 -16.70 -10.89 -0.41
N ILE A 277 -16.51 -10.42 -1.65
CA ILE A 277 -16.15 -9.03 -1.95
C ILE A 277 -17.24 -8.07 -1.46
N SER A 278 -18.52 -8.35 -1.78
CA SER A 278 -19.64 -7.52 -1.32
C SER A 278 -19.71 -7.45 0.20
N GLY A 279 -19.57 -8.59 0.90
CA GLY A 279 -19.57 -8.64 2.36
C GLY A 279 -18.43 -7.84 2.99
N ALA A 280 -17.22 -7.93 2.42
CA ALA A 280 -16.08 -7.14 2.87
C ALA A 280 -16.27 -5.62 2.65
N MET A 281 -16.91 -5.23 1.52
CA MET A 281 -17.25 -3.82 1.25
C MET A 281 -18.30 -3.28 2.22
N ILE A 282 -19.33 -4.10 2.53
CA ILE A 282 -20.34 -3.76 3.54
C ILE A 282 -19.68 -3.60 4.92
N LEU A 283 -18.78 -4.51 5.29
CA LEU A 283 -18.05 -4.44 6.55
C LEU A 283 -17.22 -3.15 6.65
N LEU A 284 -16.55 -2.76 5.55
CA LEU A 284 -15.83 -1.48 5.48
C LEU A 284 -16.79 -0.29 5.65
N ALA A 285 -17.90 -0.27 4.92
CA ALA A 285 -18.88 0.81 4.98
C ALA A 285 -19.47 0.98 6.40
N ILE A 286 -19.81 -0.14 7.05
CA ILE A 286 -20.28 -0.14 8.45
C ILE A 286 -19.19 0.41 9.38
N SER A 287 -17.95 -0.05 9.25
CA SER A 287 -16.84 0.42 10.08
C SER A 287 -16.66 1.94 9.95
N LEU A 288 -16.67 2.46 8.71
CA LEU A 288 -16.52 3.89 8.46
C LEU A 288 -17.73 4.71 9.00
N THR A 289 -18.93 4.18 8.91
CA THR A 289 -20.13 4.84 9.45
C THR A 289 -20.06 4.98 10.98
N PHE A 290 -19.58 3.96 11.67
CA PHE A 290 -19.47 3.96 13.13
C PHE A 290 -18.18 4.60 13.67
N MET A 291 -17.32 5.16 12.81
CA MET A 291 -16.04 5.74 13.20
C MET A 291 -16.19 6.85 14.23
N LEU A 292 -17.08 7.81 14.00
CA LEU A 292 -17.33 8.93 14.94
C LEU A 292 -17.92 8.44 16.27
N ALA A 293 -18.90 7.54 16.22
CA ALA A 293 -19.51 6.98 17.43
C ALA A 293 -18.52 6.18 18.29
N SER A 294 -17.47 5.65 17.68
CA SER A 294 -16.42 4.89 18.37
C SER A 294 -15.31 5.78 18.94
N ALA A 295 -15.23 7.05 18.53
CA ALA A 295 -14.12 7.93 18.87
C ALA A 295 -14.01 8.19 20.39
N SER A 296 -15.14 8.34 21.08
CA SER A 296 -15.18 8.70 22.51
C SER A 296 -14.77 7.58 23.47
N TYR A 297 -14.66 6.34 23.00
CA TYR A 297 -14.33 5.20 23.85
C TYR A 297 -13.20 4.38 23.26
N THR A 298 -12.12 4.24 24.01
CA THR A 298 -10.92 3.50 23.59
C THR A 298 -11.23 2.07 23.14
N ALA A 299 -12.04 1.32 23.90
CA ALA A 299 -12.36 -0.07 23.59
C ALA A 299 -13.15 -0.22 22.27
N THR A 300 -14.07 0.71 21.99
CA THR A 300 -14.84 0.70 20.74
C THR A 300 -13.95 1.06 19.55
N MET A 301 -13.01 2.00 19.72
CA MET A 301 -12.07 2.38 18.68
C MET A 301 -11.09 1.24 18.34
N PHE A 302 -10.61 0.48 19.34
CA PHE A 302 -9.82 -0.73 19.13
C PHE A 302 -10.58 -1.78 18.31
N THR A 303 -11.82 -2.06 18.72
CA THR A 303 -12.69 -3.04 18.04
C THR A 303 -12.98 -2.61 16.61
N LEU A 304 -13.30 -1.33 16.41
CA LEU A 304 -13.56 -0.77 15.09
C LEU A 304 -12.34 -0.87 14.20
N ALA A 305 -11.16 -0.48 14.67
CA ALA A 305 -9.91 -0.53 13.91
C ALA A 305 -9.58 -1.96 13.46
N PHE A 306 -9.80 -2.94 14.33
CA PHE A 306 -9.61 -4.35 14.00
C PHE A 306 -10.57 -4.83 12.91
N ILE A 307 -11.87 -4.54 13.04
CA ILE A 307 -12.91 -4.92 12.07
C ILE A 307 -12.69 -4.20 10.74
N TRP A 308 -12.40 -2.90 10.78
CA TRP A 308 -12.10 -2.10 9.59
C TRP A 308 -10.88 -2.65 8.83
N GLY A 309 -9.80 -2.96 9.56
CA GLY A 309 -8.60 -3.55 8.97
C GLY A 309 -8.85 -4.91 8.33
N ILE A 310 -9.71 -5.78 8.92
CA ILE A 310 -10.18 -7.02 8.27
C ILE A 310 -10.89 -6.69 6.96
N GLY A 311 -11.84 -5.76 6.97
CA GLY A 311 -12.63 -5.38 5.80
C GLY A 311 -11.76 -4.98 4.62
N ILE A 312 -10.89 -3.98 4.81
CA ILE A 312 -10.04 -3.47 3.71
C ILE A 312 -9.02 -4.49 3.23
N SER A 313 -8.42 -5.27 4.13
CA SER A 313 -7.47 -6.32 3.75
C SER A 313 -8.14 -7.43 2.95
N CYS A 314 -9.35 -7.87 3.32
CA CYS A 314 -10.14 -8.82 2.56
C CYS A 314 -10.50 -8.28 1.17
N ILE A 315 -10.87 -6.99 1.06
CA ILE A 315 -11.15 -6.31 -0.21
C ILE A 315 -9.90 -6.36 -1.11
N GLY A 316 -8.75 -5.92 -0.60
CA GLY A 316 -7.51 -5.87 -1.38
C GLY A 316 -7.11 -7.24 -1.94
N LEU A 317 -7.10 -8.28 -1.09
CA LEU A 317 -6.78 -9.66 -1.49
C LEU A 317 -7.77 -10.18 -2.55
N ALA A 318 -9.07 -9.96 -2.32
CA ALA A 318 -10.12 -10.50 -3.18
C ALA A 318 -10.18 -9.79 -4.54
N LEU A 319 -10.05 -8.46 -4.58
CA LEU A 319 -10.03 -7.70 -5.83
C LEU A 319 -8.80 -8.07 -6.67
N GLN A 320 -7.62 -8.16 -6.07
CA GLN A 320 -6.40 -8.57 -6.78
C GLN A 320 -6.53 -9.98 -7.35
N MET A 321 -7.04 -10.94 -6.56
CA MET A 321 -7.28 -12.30 -7.05
C MET A 321 -8.28 -12.30 -8.21
N ARG A 322 -9.33 -11.48 -8.14
CA ARG A 322 -10.35 -11.40 -9.18
C ARG A 322 -9.79 -10.80 -10.48
N VAL A 323 -8.88 -9.81 -10.40
CA VAL A 323 -8.14 -9.29 -11.58
C VAL A 323 -7.41 -10.40 -12.29
N LEU A 324 -6.65 -11.23 -11.56
CA LEU A 324 -5.90 -12.35 -12.13
C LEU A 324 -6.83 -13.38 -12.80
N GLN A 325 -7.99 -13.66 -12.19
CA GLN A 325 -8.99 -14.58 -12.75
C GLN A 325 -9.64 -14.05 -14.03
N LEU A 326 -9.88 -12.73 -14.11
CA LEU A 326 -10.51 -12.09 -15.28
C LEU A 326 -9.54 -11.80 -16.43
N ALA A 327 -8.23 -11.88 -16.19
CA ALA A 327 -7.20 -11.62 -17.19
C ALA A 327 -6.09 -12.69 -17.19
N PRO A 328 -6.42 -13.99 -17.35
CA PRO A 328 -5.44 -15.08 -17.28
C PRO A 328 -4.41 -15.04 -18.40
N ASP A 329 -4.75 -14.44 -19.53
CA ASP A 329 -3.91 -14.25 -20.73
C ASP A 329 -2.99 -13.02 -20.65
N ALA A 330 -3.21 -12.10 -19.70
CA ALA A 330 -2.43 -10.86 -19.57
C ALA A 330 -2.29 -10.44 -18.09
N THR A 331 -1.99 -11.38 -17.20
CA THR A 331 -1.94 -11.20 -15.75
C THR A 331 -1.05 -10.05 -15.30
N ASP A 332 0.14 -9.90 -15.90
CA ASP A 332 1.12 -8.89 -15.49
C ASP A 332 0.64 -7.48 -15.85
N VAL A 333 0.11 -7.29 -17.06
CA VAL A 333 -0.45 -6.00 -17.50
C VAL A 333 -1.70 -5.66 -16.68
N ALA A 334 -2.59 -6.62 -16.47
CA ALA A 334 -3.80 -6.41 -15.66
C ALA A 334 -3.46 -6.05 -14.20
N SER A 335 -2.46 -6.69 -13.61
CA SER A 335 -1.97 -6.38 -12.27
C SER A 335 -1.30 -5.00 -12.18
N ALA A 336 -0.55 -4.61 -13.21
CA ALA A 336 0.07 -3.28 -13.28
C ALA A 336 -1.00 -2.18 -13.35
N ILE A 337 -2.05 -2.37 -14.17
CA ILE A 337 -3.20 -1.46 -14.24
C ILE A 337 -3.91 -1.40 -12.88
N TYR A 338 -4.15 -2.55 -12.23
CA TYR A 338 -4.76 -2.63 -10.91
C TYR A 338 -3.96 -1.84 -9.87
N SER A 339 -2.64 -2.01 -9.84
CA SER A 339 -1.75 -1.26 -8.93
C SER A 339 -1.81 0.24 -9.18
N GLY A 340 -1.80 0.68 -10.44
CA GLY A 340 -1.95 2.08 -10.79
C GLY A 340 -3.29 2.66 -10.33
N ILE A 341 -4.40 1.95 -10.55
CA ILE A 341 -5.73 2.35 -10.13
C ILE A 341 -5.86 2.34 -8.60
N PHE A 342 -5.25 1.39 -7.92
CA PHE A 342 -5.20 1.35 -6.46
C PHE A 342 -4.51 2.62 -5.90
N ASN A 343 -3.36 3.00 -6.47
CA ASN A 343 -2.65 4.23 -6.10
C ASN A 343 -3.44 5.49 -6.48
N ALA A 344 -4.15 5.49 -7.62
CA ALA A 344 -5.08 6.57 -7.96
C ALA A 344 -6.14 6.75 -6.86
N GLY A 345 -6.69 5.64 -6.36
CA GLY A 345 -7.64 5.62 -5.25
C GLY A 345 -7.06 6.12 -3.93
N ILE A 346 -5.82 5.75 -3.59
CA ILE A 346 -5.11 6.28 -2.40
C ILE A 346 -5.05 7.81 -2.47
N GLY A 347 -4.55 8.34 -3.57
CA GLY A 347 -4.40 9.79 -3.74
C GLY A 347 -5.73 10.54 -3.78
N ALA A 348 -6.73 10.00 -4.48
CA ALA A 348 -8.07 10.59 -4.53
C ALA A 348 -8.75 10.58 -3.15
N GLY A 349 -8.61 9.49 -2.40
CA GLY A 349 -9.13 9.38 -1.04
C GLY A 349 -8.49 10.40 -0.10
N ALA A 350 -7.16 10.52 -0.12
CA ALA A 350 -6.44 11.50 0.70
C ALA A 350 -6.86 12.94 0.35
N LEU A 351 -7.00 13.27 -0.96
CA LEU A 351 -7.47 14.57 -1.40
C LEU A 351 -8.91 14.85 -0.96
N PHE A 352 -9.81 13.89 -1.15
CA PHE A 352 -11.20 14.04 -0.76
C PHE A 352 -11.34 14.16 0.77
N GLY A 353 -10.59 13.37 1.54
CA GLY A 353 -10.52 13.49 2.99
C GLY A 353 -10.02 14.86 3.46
N ASN A 354 -9.03 15.44 2.75
CA ASN A 354 -8.59 16.83 2.99
C ASN A 354 -9.75 17.82 2.82
N GLN A 355 -10.49 17.75 1.70
CA GLN A 355 -11.59 18.66 1.44
C GLN A 355 -12.69 18.53 2.50
N ILE A 356 -13.02 17.31 2.92
CA ILE A 356 -13.99 17.09 4.00
C ILE A 356 -13.46 17.67 5.32
N ALA A 357 -12.23 17.37 5.71
CA ALA A 357 -11.65 17.86 6.96
C ALA A 357 -11.58 19.40 7.02
N ARG A 358 -11.30 20.06 5.89
CA ARG A 358 -11.21 21.54 5.85
C ARG A 358 -12.55 22.26 5.80
N HIS A 359 -13.53 21.74 5.07
CA HIS A 359 -14.75 22.46 4.75
C HIS A 359 -15.99 21.97 5.49
N VAL A 360 -15.96 20.73 5.98
CA VAL A 360 -17.09 20.09 6.68
C VAL A 360 -16.72 19.79 8.14
N GLY A 361 -15.55 19.21 8.37
CA GLY A 361 -15.02 18.84 9.66
C GLY A 361 -14.34 17.47 9.62
N LEU A 362 -13.30 17.31 10.45
CA LEU A 362 -12.54 16.07 10.53
C LEU A 362 -13.40 14.89 11.03
N GLU A 363 -14.42 15.17 11.84
CA GLU A 363 -15.40 14.20 12.34
C GLU A 363 -16.24 13.52 11.25
N TYR A 364 -16.37 14.14 10.07
CA TYR A 364 -17.20 13.62 8.97
C TYR A 364 -16.44 12.74 7.94
N ILE A 365 -15.12 12.54 8.09
CA ILE A 365 -14.34 11.74 7.16
C ILE A 365 -14.82 10.28 7.06
N GLY A 366 -15.29 9.71 8.20
CA GLY A 366 -15.86 8.36 8.25
C GLY A 366 -17.14 8.25 7.41
N PHE A 367 -18.10 9.15 7.62
CA PHE A 367 -19.37 9.16 6.84
C PHE A 367 -19.13 9.36 5.35
N SER A 368 -18.21 10.25 4.98
CA SER A 368 -17.86 10.51 3.59
C SER A 368 -17.21 9.27 2.93
N GLY A 369 -16.31 8.59 3.65
CA GLY A 369 -15.74 7.31 3.22
C GLY A 369 -16.82 6.23 3.08
N ALA A 370 -17.77 6.13 4.03
CA ALA A 370 -18.86 5.17 3.98
C ALA A 370 -19.75 5.38 2.74
N ALA A 371 -20.08 6.63 2.42
CA ALA A 371 -20.85 6.95 1.21
C ALA A 371 -20.14 6.48 -0.06
N LEU A 372 -18.83 6.75 -0.20
CA LEU A 372 -18.03 6.23 -1.31
C LEU A 372 -17.98 4.70 -1.33
N ALA A 373 -17.89 4.03 -0.19
CA ALA A 373 -17.90 2.57 -0.10
C ALA A 373 -19.21 1.99 -0.62
N MET A 374 -20.34 2.63 -0.32
CA MET A 374 -21.66 2.22 -0.83
C MET A 374 -21.79 2.44 -2.35
N ILE A 375 -21.24 3.51 -2.89
CA ILE A 375 -21.17 3.75 -4.35
C ILE A 375 -20.34 2.64 -5.01
N ALA A 376 -19.16 2.31 -4.46
CA ALA A 376 -18.32 1.24 -4.96
C ALA A 376 -19.05 -0.12 -4.95
N LEU A 377 -19.78 -0.43 -3.87
CA LEU A 377 -20.60 -1.63 -3.76
C LEU A 377 -21.68 -1.66 -4.85
N GLY A 378 -22.37 -0.55 -5.08
CA GLY A 378 -23.37 -0.41 -6.14
C GLY A 378 -22.79 -0.71 -7.53
N ILE A 379 -21.62 -0.14 -7.85
CA ILE A 379 -20.91 -0.40 -9.11
C ILE A 379 -20.51 -1.87 -9.21
N PHE A 380 -19.94 -2.44 -8.16
CA PHE A 380 -19.53 -3.84 -8.15
C PHE A 380 -20.72 -4.79 -8.40
N VAL A 381 -21.82 -4.58 -7.69
CA VAL A 381 -23.04 -5.39 -7.84
C VAL A 381 -23.64 -5.22 -9.24
N PHE A 382 -23.73 -3.98 -9.75
CA PHE A 382 -24.24 -3.69 -11.08
C PHE A 382 -23.48 -4.44 -12.18
N PHE A 383 -22.14 -4.35 -12.20
CA PHE A 383 -21.35 -5.04 -13.22
C PHE A 383 -21.45 -6.57 -13.09
N ASN A 384 -21.41 -7.11 -11.88
CA ASN A 384 -21.53 -8.56 -11.67
C ASN A 384 -22.93 -9.09 -12.05
N PHE A 385 -23.99 -8.32 -11.81
CA PHE A 385 -25.35 -8.69 -12.22
C PHE A 385 -25.53 -8.57 -13.74
N ARG A 386 -25.13 -7.44 -14.33
CA ARG A 386 -25.30 -7.14 -15.77
C ARG A 386 -24.53 -8.10 -16.68
N TYR A 387 -23.36 -8.54 -16.25
CA TYR A 387 -22.48 -9.41 -17.04
C TYR A 387 -22.28 -10.79 -16.38
N ARG A 388 -23.33 -11.28 -15.70
CA ARG A 388 -23.31 -12.57 -14.98
C ARG A 388 -22.87 -13.75 -15.86
N ALA A 389 -23.28 -13.78 -17.13
CA ALA A 389 -22.92 -14.84 -18.07
C ALA A 389 -21.41 -14.94 -18.37
N GLN A 390 -20.63 -13.90 -18.10
CA GLN A 390 -19.18 -13.90 -18.26
C GLN A 390 -18.45 -14.29 -16.96
N ASN A 391 -19.17 -14.53 -15.87
CA ASN A 391 -18.65 -14.95 -14.57
C ASN A 391 -18.50 -16.46 -14.42
N ASN A 392 -19.17 -17.24 -15.27
CA ASN A 392 -19.15 -18.69 -15.35
C ASN A 392 -18.20 -19.12 -16.48
#